data_73bee11f04d385215ac7a78513f2d835
#
_entry.id   73bee11f04d385215ac7a78513f2d835
#
_cell.length_a   1.000
_cell.length_b   1.000
_cell.length_c   1.000
_cell.angle_alpha   90.00
_cell.angle_beta   90.00
_cell.angle_gamma   90.00
#
_symmetry.space_group_name_H-M   'P 1'
#
loop_
_entity.id
_entity.type
_entity.pdbx_description
1 polymer ?
#
loop_
_entity_poly.entity_id
_entity_poly.type
_entity_poly.pdbx_seq_one_letter_code
_entity_poly.pdbx_strand_id
1 'polypeptide(L)'
;MVYCKGDQLEREGDPARWMAFVESGCFKYVNRSSDDREHITWFSFVGEFVVDYPTFLYDRPSQTTIVAMMTSRILWLFYNFG
;
A
#
# COMPACT_ATOMS: atom_id res chain seq x y z
N MET A 1 4.37 -12.83 -4.10
CA MET A 1 5.29 -12.22 -3.13
C MET A 1 4.65 -12.18 -1.75
N VAL A 2 5.42 -12.47 -0.73
CA VAL A 2 4.91 -12.60 0.64
C VAL A 2 5.46 -11.46 1.51
N TYR A 3 4.58 -10.89 2.33
CA TYR A 3 4.92 -9.85 3.30
C TYR A 3 4.56 -10.34 4.70
N CYS A 4 5.44 -10.11 5.65
CA CYS A 4 5.18 -10.41 7.06
C CYS A 4 4.41 -9.26 7.70
N LYS A 5 3.73 -9.57 8.80
CA LYS A 5 3.05 -8.53 9.58
C LYS A 5 4.01 -7.38 9.89
N GLY A 6 3.57 -6.16 9.61
CA GLY A 6 4.35 -4.96 9.82
C GLY A 6 5.23 -4.54 8.66
N ASP A 7 5.41 -5.40 7.65
CA ASP A 7 6.18 -5.02 6.47
C ASP A 7 5.44 -3.94 5.70
N GLN A 8 6.20 -2.98 5.18
CA GLN A 8 5.65 -1.89 4.39
C GLN A 8 5.68 -2.24 2.92
N LEU A 9 4.50 -2.31 2.31
CA LEU A 9 4.35 -2.50 0.87
C LEU A 9 4.62 -1.20 0.12
N GLU A 10 4.23 -0.09 0.73
CA GLU A 10 4.48 1.25 0.24
C GLU A 10 4.78 2.15 1.41
N ARG A 11 5.66 3.12 1.19
CA ARG A 11 6.09 4.08 2.19
C ARG A 11 5.79 5.47 1.71
N GLU A 12 5.39 6.36 2.59
CA GLU A 12 5.20 7.77 2.25
C GLU A 12 6.44 8.31 1.53
N GLY A 13 6.24 8.96 0.40
CA GLY A 13 7.31 9.48 -0.42
C GLY A 13 7.78 8.57 -1.55
N ASP A 14 7.32 7.32 -1.60
CA ASP A 14 7.71 6.39 -2.67
C ASP A 14 7.25 6.92 -4.03
N PRO A 15 8.15 6.94 -5.02
CA PRO A 15 7.81 7.39 -6.36
C PRO A 15 7.25 6.30 -7.26
N ALA A 16 7.32 5.04 -6.84
CA ALA A 16 6.92 3.92 -7.69
C ALA A 16 5.41 3.88 -7.89
N ARG A 17 5.00 3.59 -9.12
CA ARG A 17 3.60 3.37 -9.49
C ARG A 17 3.37 1.88 -9.62
N TRP A 18 2.38 1.36 -8.91
CA TRP A 18 2.12 -0.08 -8.91
C TRP A 18 0.66 -0.38 -8.55
N MET A 19 0.23 -1.57 -8.92
CA MET A 19 -1.05 -2.14 -8.53
C MET A 19 -0.85 -3.63 -8.28
N ALA A 20 -1.45 -4.13 -7.22
CA ALA A 20 -1.37 -5.53 -6.85
C ALA A 20 -2.73 -6.07 -6.43
N PHE A 21 -2.84 -7.40 -6.40
CA PHE A 21 -4.02 -8.11 -5.96
C PHE A 21 -3.70 -8.86 -4.69
N VAL A 22 -4.59 -8.79 -3.69
CA VAL A 22 -4.39 -9.48 -2.41
C VAL A 22 -4.88 -10.92 -2.52
N GLU A 23 -3.93 -11.86 -2.55
CA GLU A 23 -4.22 -13.29 -2.62
C GLU A 23 -4.54 -13.85 -1.25
N SER A 24 -3.90 -13.35 -0.20
CA SER A 24 -4.17 -13.73 1.18
C SER A 24 -3.73 -12.61 2.12
N GLY A 25 -4.31 -12.58 3.33
CA GLY A 25 -4.00 -11.56 4.32
C GLY A 25 -4.74 -10.26 4.09
N CYS A 26 -4.18 -9.17 4.61
CA CYS A 26 -4.75 -7.84 4.41
C CYS A 26 -3.72 -6.76 4.71
N PHE A 27 -3.99 -5.56 4.16
CA PHE A 27 -3.15 -4.39 4.30
C PHE A 27 -3.96 -3.21 4.81
N LYS A 28 -3.33 -2.36 5.61
CA LYS A 28 -3.92 -1.10 6.04
C LYS A 28 -3.19 0.07 5.38
N TYR A 29 -3.94 1.11 5.12
CA TYR A 29 -3.44 2.36 4.56
C TYR A 29 -3.37 3.38 5.68
N VAL A 30 -2.19 3.94 5.90
CA VAL A 30 -1.93 4.84 7.01
C VAL A 30 -1.46 6.18 6.48
N ASN A 31 -2.12 7.25 6.88
CA ASN A 31 -1.68 8.60 6.60
C ASN A 31 -1.27 9.28 7.90
N ARG A 32 -0.29 10.16 7.80
CA ARG A 32 0.19 10.93 8.94
C ARG A 32 -0.32 12.36 8.84
N SER A 33 -0.94 12.84 9.92
CA SER A 33 -1.44 14.21 9.98
C SER A 33 -0.33 15.18 10.39
N SER A 34 -0.63 16.48 10.31
CA SER A 34 0.34 17.53 10.63
C SER A 34 0.78 17.51 12.10
N ASP A 35 0.01 16.89 12.99
CA ASP A 35 0.36 16.71 14.40
C ASP A 35 1.09 15.39 14.67
N ASP A 36 1.60 14.75 13.62
CA ASP A 36 2.36 13.50 13.67
C ASP A 36 1.55 12.30 14.16
N ARG A 37 0.23 12.35 14.05
CA ARG A 37 -0.64 11.22 14.37
C ARG A 37 -0.89 10.38 13.13
N GLU A 38 -0.88 9.06 13.32
CA GLU A 38 -1.23 8.13 12.27
C GLU A 38 -2.73 7.92 12.22
N HIS A 39 -3.29 7.94 11.02
CA HIS A 39 -4.70 7.66 10.77
C HIS A 39 -4.82 6.52 9.77
N ILE A 40 -5.57 5.49 10.13
CA ILE A 40 -5.90 4.43 9.18
C ILE A 40 -7.02 4.97 8.30
N THR A 41 -6.76 5.04 6.99
CA THR A 41 -7.71 5.61 6.04
C THR A 41 -8.43 4.55 5.22
N TRP A 42 -7.85 3.38 5.07
CA TRP A 42 -8.43 2.32 4.26
C TRP A 42 -7.82 0.97 4.59
N PHE A 43 -8.47 -0.08 4.11
CA PHE A 43 -7.98 -1.46 4.16
C PHE A 43 -8.15 -2.11 2.80
N SER A 44 -7.24 -3.04 2.47
CA SER A 44 -7.41 -3.96 1.35
C SER A 44 -7.39 -5.38 1.87
N PHE A 45 -8.45 -6.13 1.60
CA PHE A 45 -8.64 -7.50 2.03
C PHE A 45 -8.45 -8.48 0.89
N VAL A 46 -8.45 -9.77 1.23
CA VAL A 46 -8.39 -10.87 0.25
C VAL A 46 -9.42 -10.65 -0.85
N GLY A 47 -8.99 -10.79 -2.10
CA GLY A 47 -9.86 -10.62 -3.26
C GLY A 47 -9.96 -9.19 -3.75
N GLU A 48 -9.31 -8.25 -3.08
CA GLU A 48 -9.33 -6.85 -3.46
C GLU A 48 -7.98 -6.42 -4.02
N PHE A 49 -7.99 -5.30 -4.75
CA PHE A 49 -6.75 -4.68 -5.19
C PHE A 49 -6.14 -3.86 -4.07
N VAL A 50 -4.82 -3.78 -4.06
CA VAL A 50 -4.10 -2.85 -3.22
C VAL A 50 -3.36 -1.88 -4.14
N VAL A 51 -3.66 -0.59 -3.99
CA VAL A 51 -3.11 0.46 -4.85
C VAL A 51 -3.27 1.81 -4.17
N ASP A 52 -2.28 2.67 -4.35
CA ASP A 52 -2.40 4.08 -3.99
C ASP A 52 -2.83 4.82 -5.26
N TYR A 53 -4.13 5.08 -5.40
CA TYR A 53 -4.68 5.66 -6.63
C TYR A 53 -4.07 7.02 -7.00
N PRO A 54 -3.90 7.97 -6.09
CA PRO A 54 -3.25 9.24 -6.44
C PRO A 54 -1.86 9.06 -7.01
N THR A 55 -1.04 8.21 -6.41
CA THR A 55 0.31 7.94 -6.91
C THR A 55 0.25 7.23 -8.26
N PHE A 56 -0.64 6.24 -8.38
CA PHE A 56 -0.78 5.44 -9.59
C PHE A 56 -1.28 6.30 -10.78
N LEU A 57 -2.30 7.13 -10.53
CA LEU A 57 -2.96 7.89 -11.59
C LEU A 57 -2.22 9.19 -11.95
N TYR A 58 -1.62 9.86 -10.98
CA TYR A 58 -1.08 11.19 -11.17
C TYR A 58 0.44 11.25 -11.13
N ASP A 59 1.10 10.09 -11.02
CA ASP A 59 2.56 9.98 -11.09
C ASP A 59 3.28 10.92 -10.12
N ARG A 60 2.85 10.88 -8.88
CA ARG A 60 3.48 11.68 -7.82
C ARG A 60 3.80 10.81 -6.62
N PRO A 61 4.77 11.24 -5.77
CA PRO A 61 5.17 10.45 -4.62
C PRO A 61 4.00 10.12 -3.71
N SER A 62 4.04 8.95 -3.10
CA SER A 62 2.99 8.49 -2.21
C SER A 62 2.86 9.38 -0.99
N GLN A 63 1.60 9.65 -0.59
CA GLN A 63 1.28 10.32 0.67
C GLN A 63 0.81 9.31 1.71
N THR A 64 0.90 8.03 1.41
CA THR A 64 0.33 6.95 2.22
C THR A 64 1.39 5.89 2.46
N THR A 65 1.37 5.31 3.65
CA THR A 65 2.14 4.11 3.96
C THR A 65 1.17 2.94 3.99
N ILE A 66 1.49 1.86 3.27
CA ILE A 66 0.67 0.65 3.21
C ILE A 66 1.40 -0.47 3.91
N VAL A 67 0.79 -1.05 4.93
CA VAL A 67 1.42 -1.99 5.86
C VAL A 67 0.63 -3.28 5.95
N ALA A 68 1.33 -4.41 5.90
CA ALA A 68 0.70 -5.72 6.10
C ALA A 68 0.23 -5.86 7.55
N MET A 69 -1.03 -6.23 7.74
CA MET A 69 -1.61 -6.45 9.07
C MET A 69 -1.35 -7.85 9.60
N MET A 70 -1.00 -8.75 8.73
CA MET A 70 -0.68 -10.15 9.02
C MET A 70 0.18 -10.65 7.86
N THR A 71 0.68 -11.89 7.95
CA THR A 71 1.36 -12.50 6.81
C THR A 71 0.42 -12.45 5.62
N SER A 72 0.87 -11.83 4.54
CA SER A 72 0.03 -11.54 3.39
C SER A 72 0.76 -11.88 2.10
N ARG A 73 0.00 -12.27 1.08
CA ARG A 73 0.52 -12.60 -0.23
C ARG A 73 -0.15 -11.73 -1.28
N ILE A 74 0.65 -11.16 -2.16
CA ILE A 74 0.14 -10.34 -3.26
C ILE A 74 0.62 -10.88 -4.60
N LEU A 75 -0.15 -10.56 -5.63
CA LEU A 75 0.23 -10.73 -7.03
C LEU A 75 0.37 -9.36 -7.65
N TRP A 76 1.57 -9.05 -8.16
CA TRP A 76 1.81 -7.79 -8.86
C TRP A 76 1.10 -7.79 -10.20
N LEU A 77 0.26 -6.78 -10.46
CA LEU A 77 -0.42 -6.60 -11.74
C LEU A 77 0.29 -5.57 -12.60
N PHE A 78 0.91 -4.59 -11.98
CA PHE A 78 1.65 -3.53 -12.65
C PHE A 78 2.69 -2.96 -11.69
N TYR A 79 3.88 -2.67 -12.21
CA TYR A 79 4.92 -2.02 -11.44
C TYR A 79 5.77 -1.16 -12.35
N ASN A 80 5.89 0.12 -12.04
CA ASN A 80 6.73 1.06 -12.76
C ASN A 80 7.55 1.87 -11.77
N PHE A 81 8.85 1.75 -11.87
CA PHE A 81 9.80 2.50 -11.07
C PHE A 81 9.92 3.89 -11.68
N GLY A 82 9.13 4.83 -11.16
CA GLY A 82 8.95 6.17 -11.69
C GLY A 82 10.17 6.96 -12.12
#